data_4d96b1ba9b8db98e13083866351e753d
#
_entry.id   4d96b1ba9b8db98e13083866351e753d
#
_cell.length_a   1.000
_cell.length_b   1.000
_cell.length_c   1.000
_cell.angle_alpha   90.00
_cell.angle_beta   90.00
_cell.angle_gamma   90.00
#
_symmetry.space_group_name_H-M   'P 1'
#
loop_
_entity.id
_entity.type
_entity.pdbx_description
1 polymer ?
#
loop_
_entity_poly.entity_id
_entity_poly.type
_entity_poly.pdbx_seq_one_letter_code
_entity_poly.pdbx_strand_id
1 'polypeptide(L)'
;MKLETRKELIMNFKEAYKEMLKGKKVRRPGFVNPWYIEQDRIVIKLKLEKVLEVPLNTVTIVDMNSNDWEVVEENKESKVWKPEKDGHYCYYNDTGHVYESCYDGDSTDKNRLEFGNCFKTKEEAEHMVEKLKVINELKKFALENNEAEIDWNNLSQKKYVIIYDPENQNVDVYCYWRTQYIPFNIHFTSEKIAQKAIETIGEDRIRKYYFDVEE
;
A
#
# COMPACT_ATOMS: atom_id res chain seq x y z
N MET A 1 -4.23 -23.88 -6.56
CA MET A 1 -4.82 -22.90 -5.63
C MET A 1 -6.23 -22.61 -6.13
N LYS A 2 -7.27 -23.07 -5.40
CA LYS A 2 -8.66 -22.90 -5.80
C LYS A 2 -9.04 -21.43 -5.61
N LEU A 3 -9.43 -20.77 -6.68
CA LEU A 3 -10.17 -19.53 -6.62
C LEU A 3 -11.48 -19.80 -5.87
N GLU A 4 -11.58 -19.38 -4.63
CA GLU A 4 -12.86 -19.27 -3.94
C GLU A 4 -13.64 -18.16 -4.63
N THR A 5 -14.56 -18.52 -5.49
CA THR A 5 -15.61 -17.64 -6.01
C THR A 5 -16.36 -17.11 -4.80
N ARG A 6 -16.20 -15.84 -4.46
CA ARG A 6 -17.06 -15.13 -3.51
C ARG A 6 -18.51 -15.36 -3.95
N LYS A 7 -19.27 -16.08 -3.12
CA LYS A 7 -20.73 -16.09 -3.26
C LYS A 7 -21.20 -14.67 -2.99
N GLU A 8 -21.59 -13.96 -4.01
CA GLU A 8 -22.35 -12.71 -3.86
C GLU A 8 -23.57 -13.04 -2.99
N LEU A 9 -23.70 -12.37 -1.87
CA LEU A 9 -24.85 -12.55 -0.98
C LEU A 9 -26.05 -11.88 -1.64
N ILE A 10 -26.74 -12.64 -2.43
CA ILE A 10 -28.00 -12.22 -3.06
C ILE A 10 -29.06 -12.20 -1.94
N MET A 11 -29.75 -11.07 -1.78
CA MET A 11 -30.69 -10.82 -0.70
C MET A 11 -32.02 -10.27 -1.21
N ASN A 12 -33.08 -10.40 -0.42
CA ASN A 12 -34.34 -9.74 -0.68
C ASN A 12 -34.29 -8.24 -0.30
N PHE A 13 -35.29 -7.47 -0.72
CA PHE A 13 -35.34 -6.03 -0.44
C PHE A 13 -35.30 -5.69 1.06
N LYS A 14 -35.96 -6.47 1.91
CA LYS A 14 -35.94 -6.25 3.35
C LYS A 14 -34.55 -6.38 3.95
N GLU A 15 -33.77 -7.32 3.46
CA GLU A 15 -32.37 -7.53 3.86
C GLU A 15 -31.50 -6.41 3.31
N ALA A 16 -31.67 -6.04 2.02
CA ALA A 16 -31.01 -4.93 1.39
C ALA A 16 -31.27 -3.60 2.14
N TYR A 17 -32.51 -3.36 2.54
CA TYR A 17 -32.87 -2.20 3.33
C TYR A 17 -32.15 -2.17 4.70
N LYS A 18 -32.01 -3.32 5.37
CA LYS A 18 -31.21 -3.41 6.61
C LYS A 18 -29.73 -3.11 6.39
N GLU A 19 -29.17 -3.49 5.25
CA GLU A 19 -27.81 -3.15 4.92
C GLU A 19 -27.66 -1.65 4.60
N MET A 20 -28.65 -1.03 3.96
CA MET A 20 -28.67 0.43 3.76
C MET A 20 -28.76 1.20 5.10
N LEU A 21 -29.52 0.71 6.08
CA LEU A 21 -29.56 1.29 7.43
C LEU A 21 -28.21 1.22 8.16
N LYS A 22 -27.33 0.29 7.77
CA LYS A 22 -25.94 0.21 8.26
C LYS A 22 -24.98 1.11 7.49
N GLY A 23 -25.49 1.96 6.58
CA GLY A 23 -24.70 2.87 5.75
C GLY A 23 -24.11 2.23 4.49
N LYS A 24 -24.49 0.99 4.15
CA LYS A 24 -24.02 0.35 2.93
C LYS A 24 -24.85 0.78 1.71
N LYS A 25 -24.24 0.68 0.55
CA LYS A 25 -24.92 0.86 -0.74
C LYS A 25 -25.36 -0.50 -1.27
N VAL A 26 -26.56 -0.57 -1.86
CA VAL A 26 -27.11 -1.77 -2.44
C VAL A 26 -27.58 -1.51 -3.87
N ARG A 27 -27.59 -2.53 -4.69
CA ARG A 27 -28.16 -2.46 -6.06
C ARG A 27 -28.75 -3.79 -6.45
N ARG A 28 -29.49 -3.80 -7.56
CA ARG A 28 -29.87 -5.01 -8.26
C ARG A 28 -29.02 -5.20 -9.53
N PRO A 29 -28.77 -6.42 -9.99
CA PRO A 29 -28.14 -6.68 -11.28
C PRO A 29 -28.82 -5.91 -12.40
N GLY A 30 -28.03 -5.22 -13.23
CA GLY A 30 -28.54 -4.37 -14.30
C GLY A 30 -28.84 -2.90 -13.92
N PHE A 31 -28.83 -2.55 -12.64
CA PHE A 31 -28.93 -1.16 -12.21
C PHE A 31 -27.53 -0.55 -12.10
N VAL A 32 -27.31 0.54 -12.83
CA VAL A 32 -25.98 1.20 -12.86
C VAL A 32 -25.68 1.92 -11.56
N ASN A 33 -26.71 2.46 -10.90
CA ASN A 33 -26.57 3.32 -9.74
C ASN A 33 -27.03 2.62 -8.47
N PRO A 34 -26.20 2.60 -7.41
CA PRO A 34 -26.57 2.00 -6.14
C PRO A 34 -27.54 2.88 -5.36
N TRP A 35 -28.32 2.24 -4.51
CA TRP A 35 -29.23 2.84 -3.56
C TRP A 35 -28.60 2.86 -2.18
N TYR A 36 -28.81 3.94 -1.42
CA TYR A 36 -28.37 4.06 -0.02
C TYR A 36 -29.32 4.98 0.75
N ILE A 37 -29.17 5.05 2.09
CA ILE A 37 -29.96 5.94 2.93
C ILE A 37 -29.10 7.16 3.29
N GLU A 38 -29.63 8.35 3.06
CA GLU A 38 -29.08 9.62 3.48
C GLU A 38 -30.19 10.48 4.10
N GLN A 39 -29.99 10.97 5.32
CA GLN A 39 -30.99 11.75 6.06
C GLN A 39 -32.38 11.07 6.11
N ASP A 40 -32.40 9.77 6.44
CA ASP A 40 -33.59 8.92 6.49
C ASP A 40 -34.35 8.74 5.16
N ARG A 41 -33.73 9.04 4.05
CA ARG A 41 -34.31 8.90 2.68
C ARG A 41 -33.47 7.95 1.85
N ILE A 42 -34.18 7.17 1.01
CA ILE A 42 -33.47 6.36 0.00
C ILE A 42 -33.04 7.28 -1.13
N VAL A 43 -31.77 7.27 -1.47
CA VAL A 43 -31.18 8.10 -2.52
C VAL A 43 -30.40 7.24 -3.53
N ILE A 44 -30.31 7.73 -4.75
CA ILE A 44 -29.51 7.14 -5.84
C ILE A 44 -28.48 8.18 -6.27
N LYS A 45 -27.19 7.83 -6.24
CA LYS A 45 -26.12 8.69 -6.76
C LYS A 45 -25.90 8.40 -8.25
N LEU A 46 -26.13 9.38 -9.09
CA LEU A 46 -25.87 9.29 -10.53
C LEU A 46 -24.38 9.52 -10.82
N LYS A 47 -23.89 9.00 -11.97
CA LYS A 47 -22.49 9.13 -12.44
C LYS A 47 -21.97 10.58 -12.56
N LEU A 48 -22.85 11.57 -12.61
CA LEU A 48 -22.51 13.00 -12.72
C LEU A 48 -22.56 13.74 -11.37
N GLU A 49 -22.33 13.02 -10.25
CA GLU A 49 -22.38 13.56 -8.86
C GLU A 49 -23.76 14.11 -8.46
N LYS A 50 -24.78 14.01 -9.30
CA LYS A 50 -26.14 14.37 -8.92
C LYS A 50 -26.72 13.27 -8.02
N VAL A 51 -27.10 13.66 -6.81
CA VAL A 51 -27.90 12.81 -5.91
C VAL A 51 -29.37 13.02 -6.26
N LEU A 52 -30.05 11.94 -6.59
CA LEU A 52 -31.50 11.95 -6.75
C LEU A 52 -32.13 11.27 -5.54
N GLU A 53 -33.01 11.97 -4.90
CA GLU A 53 -33.89 11.38 -3.91
C GLU A 53 -34.85 10.41 -4.62
N VAL A 54 -34.96 9.19 -4.11
CA VAL A 54 -35.96 8.22 -4.53
C VAL A 54 -37.13 8.35 -3.56
N PRO A 55 -38.21 9.02 -3.93
CA PRO A 55 -39.38 9.07 -3.07
C PRO A 55 -39.85 7.63 -2.81
N LEU A 56 -40.22 7.32 -1.57
CA LEU A 56 -40.68 5.98 -1.18
C LEU A 56 -41.82 5.44 -2.06
N ASN A 57 -42.61 6.33 -2.67
CA ASN A 57 -43.66 5.97 -3.63
C ASN A 57 -43.14 5.56 -5.01
N THR A 58 -41.86 5.73 -5.30
CA THR A 58 -41.22 5.24 -6.55
C THR A 58 -40.54 3.90 -6.39
N VAL A 59 -40.38 3.41 -5.15
CA VAL A 59 -39.97 2.02 -4.90
C VAL A 59 -41.11 1.13 -5.37
N THR A 60 -40.90 0.42 -6.47
CA THR A 60 -41.95 -0.37 -7.08
C THR A 60 -42.22 -1.67 -6.33
N ILE A 61 -43.40 -2.25 -6.50
CA ILE A 61 -43.71 -3.59 -5.97
C ILE A 61 -42.72 -4.63 -6.52
N VAL A 62 -42.20 -4.42 -7.73
CA VAL A 62 -41.16 -5.27 -8.33
C VAL A 62 -39.88 -5.20 -7.53
N ASP A 63 -39.46 -4.01 -7.13
CA ASP A 63 -38.25 -3.84 -6.32
C ASP A 63 -38.40 -4.47 -4.93
N MET A 64 -39.56 -4.29 -4.29
CA MET A 64 -39.85 -4.88 -2.98
C MET A 64 -39.92 -6.42 -2.99
N ASN A 65 -40.37 -7.01 -4.08
CA ASN A 65 -40.50 -8.45 -4.24
C ASN A 65 -39.26 -9.12 -4.85
N SER A 66 -38.26 -8.34 -5.20
CA SER A 66 -37.02 -8.85 -5.79
C SER A 66 -36.13 -9.50 -4.74
N ASN A 67 -35.52 -10.63 -5.13
CA ASN A 67 -34.60 -11.40 -4.30
C ASN A 67 -33.17 -11.39 -4.90
N ASP A 68 -32.84 -10.35 -5.67
CA ASP A 68 -31.61 -10.21 -6.42
C ASP A 68 -30.80 -8.97 -6.00
N TRP A 69 -31.04 -8.46 -4.81
CA TRP A 69 -30.28 -7.35 -4.26
C TRP A 69 -28.89 -7.79 -3.81
N GLU A 70 -27.88 -6.98 -4.08
CA GLU A 70 -26.50 -7.18 -3.65
C GLU A 70 -25.98 -5.94 -2.94
N VAL A 71 -25.08 -6.12 -1.97
CA VAL A 71 -24.32 -5.00 -1.38
C VAL A 71 -23.26 -4.59 -2.40
N VAL A 72 -23.29 -3.32 -2.76
CA VAL A 72 -22.19 -2.72 -3.52
C VAL A 72 -21.05 -2.46 -2.53
N GLU A 73 -20.01 -3.28 -2.58
CA GLU A 73 -18.78 -2.93 -1.90
C GLU A 73 -18.31 -1.61 -2.51
N GLU A 74 -18.26 -0.55 -1.71
CA GLU A 74 -17.52 0.62 -2.12
C GLU A 74 -16.10 0.15 -2.37
N ASN A 75 -15.66 0.23 -3.62
CA ASN A 75 -14.23 0.30 -3.87
C ASN A 75 -13.79 1.54 -3.09
N LYS A 76 -13.30 1.36 -1.87
CA LYS A 76 -12.51 2.39 -1.22
C LYS A 76 -11.45 2.70 -2.25
N GLU A 77 -11.50 3.92 -2.81
CA GLU A 77 -10.46 4.36 -3.72
C GLU A 77 -9.15 3.99 -3.06
N SER A 78 -8.41 3.12 -3.70
CA SER A 78 -7.13 2.70 -3.17
C SER A 78 -6.33 3.98 -2.98
N LYS A 79 -5.87 4.25 -1.75
CA LYS A 79 -4.95 5.37 -1.50
C LYS A 79 -3.62 5.16 -2.23
N VAL A 80 -3.38 3.95 -2.69
CA VAL A 80 -2.21 3.60 -3.48
C VAL A 80 -2.48 4.04 -4.91
N TRP A 81 -1.64 4.92 -5.41
CA TRP A 81 -1.69 5.36 -6.79
C TRP A 81 -1.49 4.16 -7.73
N LYS A 82 -2.23 4.16 -8.82
CA LYS A 82 -2.04 3.25 -9.95
C LYS A 82 -2.29 4.02 -11.24
N PRO A 83 -1.62 3.68 -12.35
CA PRO A 83 -1.91 4.31 -13.63
C PRO A 83 -3.35 4.05 -14.04
N GLU A 84 -3.98 5.01 -14.68
CA GLU A 84 -5.22 4.81 -15.41
C GLU A 84 -4.95 4.00 -16.69
N LYS A 85 -5.99 3.44 -17.27
CA LYS A 85 -5.88 2.78 -18.57
C LYS A 85 -5.41 3.80 -19.61
N ASP A 86 -4.42 3.43 -20.41
CA ASP A 86 -3.73 4.26 -21.40
C ASP A 86 -2.94 5.45 -20.77
N GLY A 87 -2.80 5.48 -19.45
CA GLY A 87 -1.97 6.45 -18.73
C GLY A 87 -0.49 6.04 -18.69
N HIS A 88 0.37 7.03 -18.49
CA HIS A 88 1.83 6.82 -18.40
C HIS A 88 2.26 6.51 -16.98
N TYR A 89 3.31 5.70 -16.84
CA TYR A 89 3.99 5.42 -15.58
C TYR A 89 5.48 5.17 -15.82
N CYS A 90 6.28 5.34 -14.76
CA CYS A 90 7.70 5.04 -14.78
C CYS A 90 7.97 3.72 -14.03
N TYR A 91 9.01 3.01 -14.45
CA TYR A 91 9.51 1.78 -13.82
C TYR A 91 11.01 1.67 -13.98
N TYR A 92 11.67 0.89 -13.15
CA TYR A 92 13.08 0.55 -13.33
C TYR A 92 13.25 -0.90 -13.80
N ASN A 93 14.30 -1.16 -14.58
CA ASN A 93 14.66 -2.51 -15.03
C ASN A 93 15.60 -3.21 -14.02
N ASP A 94 16.01 -4.41 -14.34
CA ASP A 94 16.95 -5.25 -13.58
C ASP A 94 18.35 -4.65 -13.39
N THR A 95 18.72 -3.67 -14.20
CA THR A 95 20.00 -2.93 -14.10
C THR A 95 19.84 -1.56 -13.41
N GLY A 96 18.65 -1.21 -12.96
CA GLY A 96 18.36 0.05 -12.26
C GLY A 96 18.17 1.26 -13.18
N HIS A 97 18.02 1.06 -14.50
CA HIS A 97 17.65 2.14 -15.41
C HIS A 97 16.16 2.39 -15.38
N VAL A 98 15.77 3.67 -15.34
CA VAL A 98 14.37 4.09 -15.31
C VAL A 98 13.84 4.31 -16.72
N TYR A 99 12.64 3.81 -16.98
CA TYR A 99 11.92 3.91 -18.23
C TYR A 99 10.49 4.39 -18.00
N GLU A 100 9.89 4.91 -19.05
CA GLU A 100 8.48 5.24 -19.12
C GLU A 100 7.73 4.20 -19.95
N SER A 101 6.49 3.89 -19.56
CA SER A 101 5.59 2.98 -20.27
C SER A 101 4.16 3.49 -20.22
N CYS A 102 3.33 3.01 -21.16
CA CYS A 102 1.89 3.21 -21.15
C CYS A 102 1.21 2.00 -20.49
N TYR A 103 0.26 2.24 -19.61
CA TYR A 103 -0.46 1.19 -18.88
C TYR A 103 -1.65 0.70 -19.72
N ASP A 104 -1.52 -0.43 -20.38
CA ASP A 104 -2.61 -1.09 -21.10
C ASP A 104 -3.30 -2.21 -20.30
N GLY A 105 -2.73 -2.54 -19.14
CA GLY A 105 -3.24 -3.56 -18.23
C GLY A 105 -2.88 -4.98 -18.62
N ASP A 106 -1.81 -5.15 -19.39
CA ASP A 106 -1.26 -6.46 -19.73
C ASP A 106 -0.64 -7.17 -18.49
N SER A 107 -0.08 -8.35 -18.70
CA SER A 107 0.55 -9.11 -17.61
C SER A 107 1.79 -8.42 -17.05
N THR A 108 2.54 -7.71 -17.88
CA THR A 108 3.76 -7.00 -17.49
C THR A 108 3.43 -5.82 -16.58
N ASP A 109 2.44 -5.03 -16.97
CA ASP A 109 1.94 -3.90 -16.18
C ASP A 109 1.41 -4.34 -14.82
N LYS A 110 0.59 -5.40 -14.80
CA LYS A 110 0.04 -5.97 -13.57
C LYS A 110 1.13 -6.48 -12.63
N ASN A 111 2.13 -7.16 -13.17
CA ASN A 111 3.26 -7.65 -12.39
C ASN A 111 4.09 -6.49 -11.82
N ARG A 112 4.38 -5.45 -12.62
CA ARG A 112 5.09 -4.25 -12.12
C ARG A 112 4.33 -3.57 -10.99
N LEU A 113 3.01 -3.42 -11.15
CA LEU A 113 2.15 -2.82 -10.12
C LEU A 113 2.13 -3.67 -8.84
N GLU A 114 2.02 -4.99 -8.95
CA GLU A 114 2.03 -5.92 -7.81
C GLU A 114 3.37 -5.91 -7.06
N PHE A 115 4.48 -5.81 -7.79
CA PHE A 115 5.83 -5.69 -7.21
C PHE A 115 6.17 -4.29 -6.70
N GLY A 116 5.29 -3.30 -6.86
CA GLY A 116 5.57 -1.92 -6.47
C GLY A 116 6.60 -1.22 -7.38
N ASN A 117 6.79 -1.70 -8.62
CA ASN A 117 7.66 -1.10 -9.62
C ASN A 117 6.84 -0.31 -10.67
N CYS A 118 5.97 0.54 -10.17
CA CYS A 118 5.09 1.39 -10.97
C CYS A 118 4.98 2.74 -10.27
N PHE A 119 5.56 3.77 -10.84
CA PHE A 119 5.74 5.10 -10.24
C PHE A 119 5.06 6.17 -11.07
N LYS A 120 4.58 7.20 -10.41
CA LYS A 120 3.90 8.32 -11.06
C LYS A 120 4.87 9.19 -11.84
N THR A 121 6.09 9.36 -11.33
CA THR A 121 7.12 10.18 -11.96
C THR A 121 8.45 9.43 -12.08
N LYS A 122 9.32 9.96 -12.92
CA LYS A 122 10.67 9.45 -13.09
C LYS A 122 11.51 9.60 -11.83
N GLU A 123 11.33 10.73 -11.13
CA GLU A 123 12.03 11.04 -9.88
C GLU A 123 11.69 10.04 -8.78
N GLU A 124 10.41 9.63 -8.66
CA GLU A 124 9.99 8.58 -7.71
C GLU A 124 10.65 7.24 -8.02
N ALA A 125 10.75 6.87 -9.30
CA ALA A 125 11.41 5.65 -9.71
C ALA A 125 12.94 5.70 -9.48
N GLU A 126 13.59 6.82 -9.77
CA GLU A 126 15.01 7.06 -9.52
C GLU A 126 15.31 7.03 -8.01
N HIS A 127 14.44 7.64 -7.20
CA HIS A 127 14.53 7.59 -5.73
C HIS A 127 14.49 6.15 -5.22
N MET A 128 13.56 5.32 -5.73
CA MET A 128 13.48 3.91 -5.35
C MET A 128 14.74 3.13 -5.75
N VAL A 129 15.30 3.39 -6.91
CA VAL A 129 16.57 2.76 -7.36
C VAL A 129 17.70 3.11 -6.38
N GLU A 130 17.85 4.38 -6.00
CA GLU A 130 18.87 4.80 -5.04
C GLU A 130 18.61 4.20 -3.65
N LYS A 131 17.36 4.13 -3.19
CA LYS A 131 16.99 3.44 -1.96
C LYS A 131 17.44 1.98 -1.95
N LEU A 132 17.20 1.25 -3.03
CA LEU A 132 17.63 -0.15 -3.16
C LEU A 132 19.16 -0.28 -3.15
N LYS A 133 19.89 0.65 -3.76
CA LYS A 133 21.37 0.68 -3.72
C LYS A 133 21.86 0.89 -2.29
N VAL A 134 21.33 1.90 -1.57
CA VAL A 134 21.71 2.18 -0.17
C VAL A 134 21.41 0.97 0.72
N ILE A 135 20.25 0.35 0.59
CA ILE A 135 19.91 -0.87 1.34
C ILE A 135 20.92 -1.99 1.06
N ASN A 136 21.29 -2.18 -0.19
CA ASN A 136 22.24 -3.22 -0.57
C ASN A 136 23.67 -2.93 -0.08
N GLU A 137 24.10 -1.67 -0.17
CA GLU A 137 25.39 -1.22 0.35
C GLU A 137 25.47 -1.42 1.89
N LEU A 138 24.45 -1.05 2.64
CA LEU A 138 24.36 -1.28 4.08
C LEU A 138 24.40 -2.78 4.43
N LYS A 139 23.63 -3.61 3.70
CA LYS A 139 23.64 -5.08 3.89
C LYS A 139 25.02 -5.67 3.61
N LYS A 140 25.63 -5.28 2.51
CA LYS A 140 26.97 -5.74 2.13
C LYS A 140 28.00 -5.30 3.17
N PHE A 141 27.94 -4.04 3.62
CA PHE A 141 28.82 -3.53 4.65
C PHE A 141 28.71 -4.32 5.96
N ALA A 142 27.48 -4.62 6.39
CA ALA A 142 27.24 -5.42 7.59
C ALA A 142 27.80 -6.84 7.46
N LEU A 143 27.58 -7.49 6.31
CA LEU A 143 28.11 -8.84 6.05
C LEU A 143 29.64 -8.90 6.03
N GLU A 144 30.31 -7.86 5.52
CA GLU A 144 31.76 -7.80 5.40
C GLU A 144 32.46 -7.39 6.71
N ASN A 145 31.79 -6.63 7.59
CA ASN A 145 32.43 -6.01 8.75
C ASN A 145 31.93 -6.52 10.10
N ASN A 146 30.78 -7.22 10.19
CA ASN A 146 30.34 -7.80 11.43
C ASN A 146 31.32 -8.85 11.94
N GLU A 147 31.68 -8.77 13.21
CA GLU A 147 32.67 -9.67 13.85
C GLU A 147 32.11 -11.08 14.10
N ALA A 148 30.78 -11.24 14.10
CA ALA A 148 30.07 -12.50 14.27
C ALA A 148 28.70 -12.43 13.57
N GLU A 149 28.08 -13.58 13.40
CA GLU A 149 26.68 -13.64 12.96
C GLU A 149 25.74 -13.07 14.04
N ILE A 150 24.65 -12.48 13.59
CA ILE A 150 23.59 -12.03 14.49
C ILE A 150 22.81 -13.26 14.99
N ASP A 151 23.02 -13.61 16.25
CA ASP A 151 22.31 -14.70 16.90
C ASP A 151 21.07 -14.18 17.64
N TRP A 152 19.91 -14.48 17.08
CA TRP A 152 18.62 -14.06 17.65
C TRP A 152 18.23 -14.81 18.92
N ASN A 153 18.85 -15.94 19.21
CA ASN A 153 18.64 -16.72 20.43
C ASN A 153 19.56 -16.26 21.58
N ASN A 154 20.59 -15.52 21.27
CA ASN A 154 21.52 -15.00 22.28
C ASN A 154 21.03 -13.65 22.82
N LEU A 155 20.44 -13.69 24.02
CA LEU A 155 19.93 -12.52 24.73
C LEU A 155 21.04 -11.54 25.18
N SER A 156 22.28 -12.01 25.27
CA SER A 156 23.42 -11.21 25.71
C SER A 156 24.13 -10.53 24.55
N GLN A 157 23.88 -10.94 23.31
CA GLN A 157 24.45 -10.29 22.14
C GLN A 157 23.75 -8.95 21.89
N LYS A 158 24.50 -7.86 22.02
CA LYS A 158 24.03 -6.53 21.62
C LYS A 158 23.84 -6.49 20.11
N LYS A 159 22.76 -5.85 19.68
CA LYS A 159 22.42 -5.66 18.27
C LYS A 159 22.24 -4.18 18.01
N TYR A 160 22.90 -3.68 17.00
CA TYR A 160 22.92 -2.26 16.66
C TYR A 160 22.21 -2.07 15.32
N VAL A 161 21.44 -1.01 15.21
CA VAL A 161 20.76 -0.59 13.98
C VAL A 161 20.99 0.88 13.75
N ILE A 162 20.94 1.26 12.50
CA ILE A 162 20.94 2.67 12.12
C ILE A 162 19.49 3.16 12.23
N ILE A 163 19.31 4.31 12.86
CA ILE A 163 18.03 4.99 13.04
C ILE A 163 18.12 6.43 12.54
N TYR A 164 16.97 7.05 12.28
CA TYR A 164 16.85 8.49 12.14
C TYR A 164 16.28 9.07 13.43
N ASP A 165 16.96 10.05 14.00
CA ASP A 165 16.51 10.79 15.17
C ASP A 165 15.84 12.10 14.71
N PRO A 166 14.49 12.20 14.82
CA PRO A 166 13.77 13.38 14.38
C PRO A 166 13.97 14.60 15.28
N GLU A 167 14.42 14.42 16.55
CA GLU A 167 14.67 15.54 17.47
C GLU A 167 15.97 16.25 17.10
N ASN A 168 17.01 15.49 16.78
CA ASN A 168 18.32 16.02 16.42
C ASN A 168 18.52 16.12 14.90
N GLN A 169 17.56 15.61 14.09
CA GLN A 169 17.57 15.60 12.63
C GLN A 169 18.81 14.92 12.03
N ASN A 170 19.33 13.91 12.69
CA ASN A 170 20.53 13.16 12.29
C ASN A 170 20.26 11.66 12.15
N VAL A 171 21.17 10.99 11.47
CA VAL A 171 21.24 9.53 11.45
C VAL A 171 22.14 9.07 12.60
N ASP A 172 21.62 8.19 13.44
CA ASP A 172 22.32 7.73 14.64
C ASP A 172 22.28 6.20 14.75
N VAL A 173 22.97 5.67 15.75
CA VAL A 173 23.05 4.23 16.02
C VAL A 173 22.29 3.92 17.30
N TYR A 174 21.36 3.00 17.22
CA TYR A 174 20.62 2.53 18.37
C TYR A 174 20.98 1.08 18.73
N CYS A 175 21.18 0.82 20.03
CA CYS A 175 21.47 -0.49 20.56
C CYS A 175 20.25 -1.06 21.29
N TYR A 176 19.87 -2.28 20.97
CA TYR A 176 18.88 -3.01 21.77
C TYR A 176 19.36 -4.41 22.16
N TRP A 177 18.87 -4.84 23.32
CA TRP A 177 19.34 -6.02 24.03
C TRP A 177 18.39 -7.21 23.91
N ARG A 178 17.23 -7.05 23.28
CA ARG A 178 16.19 -8.07 23.29
C ARG A 178 16.04 -8.73 21.91
N THR A 179 15.56 -9.95 21.95
CA THR A 179 15.28 -10.86 20.83
C THR A 179 14.12 -10.43 19.93
N GLN A 180 13.78 -9.16 19.89
CA GLN A 180 12.79 -8.70 18.93
C GLN A 180 13.46 -8.66 17.56
N TYR A 181 13.16 -9.67 16.76
CA TYR A 181 13.46 -9.63 15.34
C TYR A 181 12.66 -8.50 14.69
N ILE A 182 13.35 -7.48 14.25
CA ILE A 182 12.74 -6.42 13.43
C ILE A 182 13.02 -6.83 11.98
N PRO A 183 12.04 -7.37 11.26
CA PRO A 183 12.24 -7.80 9.87
C PRO A 183 12.68 -6.61 9.03
N PHE A 184 13.53 -6.90 8.04
CA PHE A 184 14.10 -5.94 7.08
C PHE A 184 15.12 -4.93 7.63
N ASN A 185 15.37 -4.85 8.95
CA ASN A 185 16.45 -4.03 9.46
C ASN A 185 17.81 -4.69 9.23
N ILE A 186 18.80 -3.84 8.99
CA ILE A 186 20.20 -4.24 8.87
C ILE A 186 20.83 -4.10 10.23
N HIS A 187 21.45 -5.19 10.73
CA HIS A 187 21.98 -5.29 12.07
C HIS A 187 23.50 -5.35 12.07
N PHE A 188 24.08 -4.66 13.02
CA PHE A 188 25.52 -4.61 13.23
C PHE A 188 25.88 -5.20 14.61
N THR A 189 27.06 -5.79 14.70
CA THR A 189 27.55 -6.41 15.93
C THR A 189 28.18 -5.42 16.92
N SER A 190 28.49 -4.21 16.48
CA SER A 190 28.98 -3.13 17.35
C SER A 190 28.54 -1.75 16.83
N GLU A 191 28.48 -0.79 17.77
CA GLU A 191 28.21 0.62 17.47
C GLU A 191 29.24 1.19 16.48
N LYS A 192 30.52 0.86 16.71
CA LYS A 192 31.63 1.30 15.86
C LYS A 192 31.47 0.87 14.40
N ILE A 193 31.00 -0.36 14.18
CA ILE A 193 30.76 -0.88 12.81
C ILE A 193 29.57 -0.15 12.19
N ALA A 194 28.48 0.06 12.93
CA ALA A 194 27.33 0.81 12.44
C ALA A 194 27.68 2.27 12.11
N GLN A 195 28.44 2.93 12.98
CA GLN A 195 28.92 4.30 12.75
C GLN A 195 29.83 4.39 11.51
N LYS A 196 30.72 3.42 11.34
CA LYS A 196 31.57 3.35 10.14
C LYS A 196 30.76 3.11 8.85
N ALA A 197 29.63 2.38 8.94
CA ALA A 197 28.72 2.23 7.81
C ALA A 197 28.11 3.59 7.42
N ILE A 198 27.66 4.39 8.39
CA ILE A 198 27.13 5.74 8.15
C ILE A 198 28.19 6.62 7.47
N GLU A 199 29.42 6.64 8.00
CA GLU A 199 30.52 7.41 7.42
C GLU A 199 30.88 6.98 6.00
N THR A 200 30.86 5.67 5.73
CA THR A 200 31.27 5.10 4.42
C THR A 200 30.23 5.35 3.33
N ILE A 201 28.94 5.21 3.66
CA ILE A 201 27.83 5.31 2.70
C ILE A 201 27.36 6.76 2.56
N GLY A 202 27.53 7.55 3.63
CA GLY A 202 27.17 8.95 3.72
C GLY A 202 25.83 9.16 4.44
N GLU A 203 25.86 9.97 5.50
CA GLU A 203 24.70 10.25 6.34
C GLU A 203 23.52 10.82 5.54
N ASP A 204 23.76 11.85 4.71
CA ASP A 204 22.70 12.48 3.89
C ASP A 204 22.06 11.48 2.94
N ARG A 205 22.85 10.59 2.37
CA ARG A 205 22.37 9.56 1.46
C ARG A 205 21.51 8.53 2.18
N ILE A 206 21.91 8.13 3.39
CA ILE A 206 21.12 7.24 4.26
C ILE A 206 19.85 7.95 4.70
N ARG A 207 19.92 9.19 5.15
CA ARG A 207 18.75 9.97 5.55
C ARG A 207 17.74 10.07 4.42
N LYS A 208 18.17 10.48 3.23
CA LYS A 208 17.29 10.69 2.08
C LYS A 208 16.69 9.40 1.53
N TYR A 209 17.50 8.37 1.34
CA TYR A 209 17.06 7.18 0.58
C TYR A 209 16.70 5.98 1.46
N TYR A 210 17.28 5.84 2.66
CA TYR A 210 16.92 4.74 3.54
C TYR A 210 15.73 5.09 4.44
N PHE A 211 15.69 6.32 4.92
CA PHE A 211 14.63 6.82 5.79
C PHE A 211 13.56 7.67 5.08
N ASP A 212 13.72 8.01 3.81
CA ASP A 212 12.81 8.87 3.04
C ASP A 212 12.62 10.26 3.69
N VAL A 213 13.68 10.81 4.29
CA VAL A 213 13.66 12.13 4.92
C VAL A 213 14.35 13.14 4.01
N GLU A 214 13.59 14.09 3.51
CA GLU A 214 14.09 15.25 2.76
C GLU A 214 14.42 16.41 3.70
N GLU A 215 15.26 17.35 3.25
CA GLU A 215 15.62 18.57 3.99
C GLU A 215 14.45 19.55 4.11
#